data_cb03c2282fc3d9ca67477c04f158ce0e
#
_entry.id   cb03c2282fc3d9ca67477c04f158ce0e
#
_cell.length_a   1.000
_cell.length_b   1.000
_cell.length_c   1.000
_cell.angle_alpha   90.00
_cell.angle_beta   90.00
_cell.angle_gamma   90.00
#
_symmetry.space_group_name_H-M   'P 1'
#
loop_
_entity.id
_entity.type
_entity.pdbx_description
1 polymer ?
#
loop_
_entity_poly.entity_id
_entity_poly.type
_entity_poly.pdbx_seq_one_letter_code
_entity_poly.pdbx_strand_id
1 'polypeptide(L)'
;MPEARHSYQTYMITDVILSGLTNLFALFGATRDIDTAYSTKTLNDYLCRHFGIRDTSIYISLYEELRDVYSMSDEIDKDAIINQICENCAPLLKTEEQELLLLRLMEFCTTDGDTLDHDDYVFMSVKRRFNVSDNVYDDFCDFLKENNSEHVTKQYHQGLN
;
A
#
# COMPACT_ATOMS: atom_id res chain seq x y z
N MET A 1 -14.30 -13.89 -30.80
CA MET A 1 -13.29 -12.86 -31.06
C MET A 1 -12.25 -12.87 -29.95
N PRO A 2 -10.97 -13.19 -30.26
CA PRO A 2 -9.94 -13.33 -29.22
C PRO A 2 -9.64 -12.02 -28.47
N GLU A 3 -9.77 -10.88 -29.11
CA GLU A 3 -9.46 -9.58 -28.51
C GLU A 3 -10.41 -9.17 -27.38
N ALA A 4 -11.71 -9.46 -27.52
CA ALA A 4 -12.70 -9.12 -26.51
C ALA A 4 -12.51 -9.92 -25.21
N ARG A 5 -12.14 -11.21 -25.32
CA ARG A 5 -11.85 -12.06 -24.15
C ARG A 5 -10.59 -11.60 -23.42
N HIS A 6 -9.56 -11.21 -24.16
CA HIS A 6 -8.30 -10.74 -23.59
C HIS A 6 -8.50 -9.44 -22.80
N SER A 7 -9.24 -8.48 -23.36
CA SER A 7 -9.58 -7.21 -22.68
C SER A 7 -10.38 -7.42 -21.41
N TYR A 8 -11.36 -8.32 -21.43
CA TYR A 8 -12.19 -8.63 -20.27
C TYR A 8 -11.40 -9.28 -19.15
N GLN A 9 -10.54 -10.25 -19.48
CA GLN A 9 -9.67 -10.90 -18.51
C GLN A 9 -8.68 -9.91 -17.87
N THR A 10 -8.08 -9.03 -18.67
CA THR A 10 -7.17 -7.99 -18.18
C THR A 10 -7.90 -7.05 -17.22
N TYR A 11 -9.12 -6.65 -17.54
CA TYR A 11 -9.93 -5.77 -16.67
C TYR A 11 -10.24 -6.46 -15.33
N MET A 12 -10.65 -7.73 -15.33
CA MET A 12 -10.93 -8.48 -14.10
C MET A 12 -9.69 -8.65 -13.23
N ILE A 13 -8.54 -8.97 -13.82
CA ILE A 13 -7.27 -9.11 -13.11
C ILE A 13 -6.89 -7.79 -12.44
N THR A 14 -7.02 -6.69 -13.18
CA THR A 14 -6.72 -5.34 -12.65
C THR A 14 -7.62 -5.00 -11.46
N ASP A 15 -8.92 -5.29 -11.55
CA ASP A 15 -9.86 -5.03 -10.47
C ASP A 15 -9.54 -5.84 -9.21
N VAL A 16 -9.19 -7.13 -9.35
CA VAL A 16 -8.77 -7.96 -8.21
C VAL A 16 -7.53 -7.38 -7.53
N ILE A 17 -6.54 -6.96 -8.33
CA ILE A 17 -5.32 -6.35 -7.81
C ILE A 17 -5.64 -5.04 -7.08
N LEU A 18 -6.40 -4.15 -7.71
CA LEU A 18 -6.72 -2.84 -7.13
C LEU A 18 -7.57 -2.96 -5.86
N SER A 19 -8.52 -3.89 -5.83
CA SER A 19 -9.32 -4.16 -4.63
C SER A 19 -8.47 -4.74 -3.51
N GLY A 20 -7.55 -5.64 -3.82
CA GLY A 20 -6.61 -6.20 -2.85
C GLY A 20 -5.67 -5.15 -2.27
N LEU A 21 -5.11 -4.30 -3.13
CA LEU A 21 -4.28 -3.15 -2.72
C LEU A 21 -5.03 -2.21 -1.78
N THR A 22 -6.25 -1.83 -2.18
CA THR A 22 -7.11 -0.95 -1.40
C THR A 22 -7.37 -1.53 -0.01
N ASN A 23 -7.60 -2.83 0.05
CA ASN A 23 -7.82 -3.56 1.29
C ASN A 23 -6.57 -3.50 2.20
N LEU A 24 -5.38 -3.74 1.65
CA LEU A 24 -4.12 -3.62 2.40
C LEU A 24 -3.91 -2.20 2.92
N PHE A 25 -4.12 -1.18 2.08
CA PHE A 25 -4.00 0.22 2.49
C PHE A 25 -4.98 0.54 3.63
N ALA A 26 -6.21 0.04 3.57
CA ALA A 26 -7.21 0.25 4.61
C ALA A 26 -6.80 -0.39 5.94
N LEU A 27 -6.26 -1.61 5.89
CA LEU A 27 -5.76 -2.31 7.08
C LEU A 27 -4.60 -1.56 7.72
N PHE A 28 -3.64 -1.11 6.92
CA PHE A 28 -2.50 -0.31 7.41
C PHE A 28 -2.97 1.03 7.97
N GLY A 29 -3.88 1.71 7.27
CA GLY A 29 -4.41 3.00 7.73
C GLY A 29 -5.13 2.90 9.06
N ALA A 30 -5.93 1.84 9.25
CA ALA A 30 -6.66 1.60 10.51
C ALA A 30 -5.73 1.24 11.66
N THR A 31 -4.74 0.39 11.42
CA THR A 31 -3.83 -0.08 12.48
C THR A 31 -2.87 1.01 12.96
N ARG A 32 -2.55 1.97 12.11
CA ARG A 32 -1.62 3.07 12.43
C ARG A 32 -2.31 4.40 12.70
N ASP A 33 -3.64 4.41 12.62
CA ASP A 33 -4.45 5.62 12.83
C ASP A 33 -3.97 6.80 11.97
N ILE A 34 -3.67 6.53 10.70
CA ILE A 34 -3.22 7.55 9.75
C ILE A 34 -4.38 8.50 9.44
N ASP A 35 -4.09 9.80 9.37
CA ASP A 35 -5.11 10.81 9.05
C ASP A 35 -5.86 10.46 7.76
N THR A 36 -7.20 10.48 7.82
CA THR A 36 -8.06 10.03 6.72
C THR A 36 -7.89 10.88 5.46
N ALA A 37 -7.84 12.20 5.60
CA ALA A 37 -7.66 13.10 4.45
C ALA A 37 -6.33 12.85 3.75
N TYR A 38 -5.27 12.64 4.54
CA TYR A 38 -3.94 12.35 4.02
C TYR A 38 -3.89 10.99 3.35
N SER A 39 -4.43 9.95 3.97
CA SER A 39 -4.38 8.59 3.46
C SER A 39 -5.21 8.41 2.18
N THR A 40 -6.38 9.02 2.10
CA THR A 40 -7.20 8.97 0.88
C THR A 40 -6.52 9.68 -0.29
N LYS A 41 -5.86 10.82 -0.03
CA LYS A 41 -5.09 11.53 -1.05
C LYS A 41 -3.91 10.68 -1.56
N THR A 42 -3.17 10.07 -0.65
CA THR A 42 -2.03 9.21 -0.99
C THR A 42 -2.47 8.01 -1.82
N LEU A 43 -3.56 7.35 -1.42
CA LEU A 43 -4.12 6.24 -2.18
C LEU A 43 -4.60 6.70 -3.56
N ASN A 44 -5.30 7.83 -3.65
CA ASN A 44 -5.75 8.39 -4.91
C ASN A 44 -4.59 8.68 -5.86
N ASP A 45 -3.54 9.33 -5.37
CA ASP A 45 -2.35 9.63 -6.16
C ASP A 45 -1.67 8.35 -6.66
N TYR A 46 -1.60 7.33 -5.83
CA TYR A 46 -1.02 6.04 -6.20
C TYR A 46 -1.82 5.36 -7.32
N LEU A 47 -3.14 5.29 -7.17
CA LEU A 47 -4.01 4.68 -8.18
C LEU A 47 -3.96 5.43 -9.51
N CYS A 48 -3.93 6.76 -9.48
CA CYS A 48 -3.87 7.59 -10.67
C CYS A 48 -2.53 7.46 -11.38
N ARG A 49 -1.42 7.56 -10.64
CA ARG A 49 -0.07 7.62 -11.22
C ARG A 49 0.45 6.27 -11.66
N HIS A 50 0.24 5.23 -10.86
CA HIS A 50 0.82 3.90 -11.14
C HIS A 50 -0.09 3.01 -11.96
N PHE A 51 -1.41 3.18 -11.84
CA PHE A 51 -2.36 2.35 -12.58
C PHE A 51 -3.14 3.10 -13.64
N GLY A 52 -2.96 4.43 -13.75
CA GLY A 52 -3.64 5.24 -14.74
C GLY A 52 -5.16 5.32 -14.57
N ILE A 53 -5.65 5.10 -13.35
CA ILE A 53 -7.08 5.13 -13.06
C ILE A 53 -7.54 6.59 -13.02
N ARG A 54 -8.49 6.95 -13.88
CA ARG A 54 -9.03 8.31 -13.95
C ARG A 54 -10.05 8.59 -12.85
N ASP A 55 -10.95 7.62 -12.62
CA ASP A 55 -11.98 7.73 -11.59
C ASP A 55 -11.70 6.69 -10.50
N THR A 56 -11.19 7.15 -9.38
CA THR A 56 -10.81 6.33 -8.24
C THR A 56 -11.92 6.19 -7.19
N SER A 57 -13.09 6.80 -7.41
CA SER A 57 -14.14 6.91 -6.39
C SER A 57 -14.57 5.58 -5.79
N ILE A 58 -14.66 4.52 -6.60
CA ILE A 58 -15.03 3.18 -6.12
C ILE A 58 -13.99 2.67 -5.12
N TYR A 59 -12.70 2.84 -5.40
CA TYR A 59 -11.62 2.35 -4.55
C TYR A 59 -11.47 3.22 -3.29
N ILE A 60 -11.67 4.53 -3.40
CA ILE A 60 -11.65 5.42 -2.23
C ILE A 60 -12.82 5.09 -1.30
N SER A 61 -14.02 4.87 -1.82
CA SER A 61 -15.17 4.44 -1.03
C SER A 61 -14.92 3.09 -0.34
N LEU A 62 -14.34 2.14 -1.07
CA LEU A 62 -13.98 0.84 -0.51
C LEU A 62 -12.94 0.99 0.61
N TYR A 63 -11.93 1.83 0.41
CA TYR A 63 -10.92 2.13 1.43
C TYR A 63 -11.57 2.66 2.71
N GLU A 64 -12.45 3.65 2.60
CA GLU A 64 -13.11 4.26 3.75
C GLU A 64 -13.98 3.26 4.52
N GLU A 65 -14.76 2.45 3.80
CA GLU A 65 -15.59 1.40 4.41
C GLU A 65 -14.76 0.35 5.14
N LEU A 66 -13.72 -0.15 4.49
CA LEU A 66 -12.83 -1.17 5.08
C LEU A 66 -12.07 -0.62 6.26
N ARG A 67 -11.60 0.61 6.18
CA ARG A 67 -10.91 1.26 7.29
C ARG A 67 -11.79 1.37 8.51
N ASP A 68 -13.06 1.75 8.33
CA ASP A 68 -14.03 1.81 9.43
C ASP A 68 -14.25 0.44 10.06
N VAL A 69 -14.43 -0.59 9.24
CA VAL A 69 -14.58 -1.98 9.71
C VAL A 69 -13.37 -2.41 10.52
N TYR A 70 -12.16 -2.17 10.01
CA TYR A 70 -10.92 -2.57 10.68
C TYR A 70 -10.65 -1.77 11.94
N SER A 71 -11.14 -0.54 12.02
CA SER A 71 -10.99 0.30 13.22
C SER A 71 -11.95 -0.08 14.34
N MET A 72 -13.11 -0.66 14.02
CA MET A 72 -14.15 -0.99 14.98
C MET A 72 -13.92 -2.30 15.71
N SER A 73 -13.05 -3.17 15.24
CA SER A 73 -12.86 -4.50 15.80
C SER A 73 -11.46 -4.69 16.34
N ASP A 74 -11.34 -4.92 17.65
CA ASP A 74 -10.08 -5.26 18.30
C ASP A 74 -9.69 -6.74 18.07
N GLU A 75 -10.61 -7.56 17.57
CA GLU A 75 -10.43 -9.01 17.37
C GLU A 75 -10.07 -9.40 15.93
N ILE A 76 -9.62 -8.46 15.11
CA ILE A 76 -9.27 -8.75 13.72
C ILE A 76 -7.97 -9.54 13.66
N ASP A 77 -8.01 -10.68 12.98
CA ASP A 77 -6.82 -11.46 12.65
C ASP A 77 -6.15 -10.82 11.41
N LYS A 78 -5.27 -9.86 11.66
CA LYS A 78 -4.55 -9.12 10.62
C LYS A 78 -3.72 -10.04 9.73
N ASP A 79 -3.08 -11.03 10.31
CA ASP A 79 -2.25 -11.98 9.57
C ASP A 79 -3.07 -12.82 8.59
N ALA A 80 -4.25 -13.28 9.00
CA ALA A 80 -5.16 -14.01 8.13
C ALA A 80 -5.63 -13.15 6.95
N ILE A 81 -5.95 -11.87 7.20
CA ILE A 81 -6.37 -10.93 6.15
C ILE A 81 -5.23 -10.68 5.16
N ILE A 82 -4.04 -10.40 5.65
CA ILE A 82 -2.85 -10.18 4.81
C ILE A 82 -2.57 -11.41 3.98
N ASN A 83 -2.62 -12.59 4.60
CA ASN A 83 -2.39 -13.86 3.91
C ASN A 83 -3.38 -14.06 2.75
N GLN A 84 -4.66 -13.84 3.01
CA GLN A 84 -5.70 -14.03 2.00
C GLN A 84 -5.52 -13.06 0.82
N ILE A 85 -5.25 -11.78 1.09
CA ILE A 85 -5.05 -10.77 0.05
C ILE A 85 -3.81 -11.11 -0.78
N CYS A 86 -2.70 -11.43 -0.13
CA CYS A 86 -1.45 -11.75 -0.81
C CYS A 86 -1.56 -13.03 -1.64
N GLU A 87 -2.26 -14.06 -1.14
CA GLU A 87 -2.51 -15.28 -1.91
C GLU A 87 -3.31 -15.01 -3.18
N ASN A 88 -4.29 -14.12 -3.10
CA ASN A 88 -5.11 -13.76 -4.26
C ASN A 88 -4.36 -12.89 -5.26
N CYS A 89 -3.49 -12.00 -4.81
CA CYS A 89 -2.77 -11.05 -5.65
C CYS A 89 -1.44 -11.58 -6.20
N ALA A 90 -0.70 -12.36 -5.41
CA ALA A 90 0.65 -12.80 -5.78
C ALA A 90 0.71 -13.51 -7.13
N PRO A 91 -0.20 -14.46 -7.49
CA PRO A 91 -0.14 -15.11 -8.79
C PRO A 91 -0.38 -14.18 -9.97
N LEU A 92 -1.00 -13.01 -9.71
CA LEU A 92 -1.35 -12.03 -10.75
C LEU A 92 -0.28 -10.95 -10.93
N LEU A 93 0.69 -10.90 -10.04
CA LEU A 93 1.74 -9.87 -10.00
C LEU A 93 3.10 -10.49 -10.32
N LYS A 94 3.89 -9.78 -11.10
CA LYS A 94 5.31 -10.10 -11.29
C LYS A 94 6.10 -9.78 -10.02
N THR A 95 7.30 -10.34 -9.91
CA THR A 95 8.17 -10.12 -8.75
C THR A 95 8.41 -8.63 -8.49
N GLU A 96 8.74 -7.86 -9.53
CA GLU A 96 8.96 -6.42 -9.40
C GLU A 96 7.71 -5.67 -8.97
N GLU A 97 6.55 -6.11 -9.40
CA GLU A 97 5.26 -5.52 -9.01
C GLU A 97 4.95 -5.80 -7.53
N GLN A 98 5.25 -7.00 -7.05
CA GLN A 98 5.10 -7.37 -5.64
C GLN A 98 6.03 -6.54 -4.75
N GLU A 99 7.27 -6.36 -5.17
CA GLU A 99 8.26 -5.54 -4.47
C GLU A 99 7.81 -4.08 -4.44
N LEU A 100 7.35 -3.53 -5.56
CA LEU A 100 6.86 -2.16 -5.65
C LEU A 100 5.65 -1.94 -4.73
N LEU A 101 4.74 -2.91 -4.67
CA LEU A 101 3.57 -2.84 -3.79
C LEU A 101 4.00 -2.71 -2.33
N LEU A 102 4.94 -3.55 -1.89
CA LEU A 102 5.46 -3.47 -0.52
C LEU A 102 6.07 -2.09 -0.25
N LEU A 103 6.89 -1.58 -1.17
CA LEU A 103 7.49 -0.26 -1.04
C LEU A 103 6.42 0.84 -0.90
N ARG A 104 5.36 0.78 -1.70
CA ARG A 104 4.28 1.77 -1.64
C ARG A 104 3.50 1.71 -0.32
N LEU A 105 3.26 0.50 0.20
CA LEU A 105 2.66 0.34 1.52
C LEU A 105 3.53 0.94 2.63
N MET A 106 4.84 0.70 2.55
CA MET A 106 5.79 1.28 3.50
C MET A 106 5.83 2.81 3.41
N GLU A 107 5.86 3.37 2.21
CA GLU A 107 5.78 4.82 2.00
C GLU A 107 4.50 5.41 2.60
N PHE A 108 3.38 4.79 2.32
CA PHE A 108 2.07 5.20 2.84
C PHE A 108 2.09 5.31 4.38
N CYS A 109 2.74 4.37 5.04
CA CYS A 109 2.81 4.35 6.50
C CYS A 109 3.83 5.33 7.09
N THR A 110 4.80 5.77 6.32
CA THR A 110 5.92 6.60 6.82
C THR A 110 5.82 8.07 6.42
N THR A 111 4.92 8.43 5.53
CA THR A 111 4.81 9.80 5.01
C THR A 111 4.24 10.81 6.01
N ASP A 112 3.63 10.37 7.10
CA ASP A 112 3.10 11.24 8.16
C ASP A 112 4.16 11.54 9.25
N GLY A 113 5.44 11.39 8.94
CA GLY A 113 6.54 11.66 9.87
C GLY A 113 6.83 10.55 10.85
N ASP A 114 6.13 9.44 10.76
CA ASP A 114 6.40 8.26 11.60
C ASP A 114 7.75 7.65 11.22
N THR A 115 8.51 7.28 12.24
CA THR A 115 9.76 6.55 12.05
C THR A 115 9.47 5.15 11.53
N LEU A 116 10.18 4.78 10.47
CA LEU A 116 10.09 3.44 9.92
C LEU A 116 10.66 2.43 10.92
N ASP A 117 9.82 1.48 11.35
CA ASP A 117 10.27 0.34 12.14
C ASP A 117 10.60 -0.81 11.18
N HIS A 118 11.89 -1.13 11.08
CA HIS A 118 12.40 -2.21 10.23
C HIS A 118 11.74 -3.57 10.57
N ASP A 119 11.40 -3.78 11.84
CA ASP A 119 10.83 -5.04 12.32
C ASP A 119 9.30 -5.00 12.44
N ASP A 120 8.65 -4.01 11.82
CA ASP A 120 7.20 -3.90 11.84
C ASP A 120 6.55 -5.21 11.40
N TYR A 121 5.68 -5.75 12.24
CA TYR A 121 5.06 -7.05 12.02
C TYR A 121 4.26 -7.11 10.72
N VAL A 122 3.54 -6.04 10.39
CA VAL A 122 2.67 -6.02 9.21
C VAL A 122 3.51 -5.96 7.94
N PHE A 123 4.56 -5.13 7.91
CA PHE A 123 5.49 -5.09 6.78
C PHE A 123 6.20 -6.44 6.59
N MET A 124 6.64 -7.04 7.68
CA MET A 124 7.30 -8.35 7.64
C MET A 124 6.37 -9.44 7.15
N SER A 125 5.08 -9.36 7.49
CA SER A 125 4.08 -10.30 7.01
C SER A 125 3.88 -10.20 5.49
N VAL A 126 3.73 -8.99 4.95
CA VAL A 126 3.61 -8.77 3.50
C VAL A 126 4.90 -9.18 2.78
N LYS A 127 6.05 -8.80 3.32
CA LYS A 127 7.38 -9.19 2.80
C LYS A 127 7.47 -10.70 2.61
N ARG A 128 7.08 -11.45 3.62
CA ARG A 128 7.15 -12.91 3.63
C ARG A 128 6.19 -13.50 2.59
N ARG A 129 4.95 -12.99 2.55
CA ARG A 129 3.92 -13.49 1.63
C ARG A 129 4.24 -13.22 0.16
N PHE A 130 4.89 -12.10 -0.13
CA PHE A 130 5.35 -11.76 -1.48
C PHE A 130 6.76 -12.29 -1.77
N ASN A 131 7.37 -12.98 -0.82
CA ASN A 131 8.71 -13.55 -0.96
C ASN A 131 9.77 -12.52 -1.38
N VAL A 132 9.68 -11.32 -0.80
CA VAL A 132 10.65 -10.24 -1.00
C VAL A 132 11.91 -10.57 -0.20
N SER A 133 13.08 -10.47 -0.84
CA SER A 133 14.36 -10.78 -0.20
C SER A 133 14.73 -9.77 0.89
N ASP A 134 15.55 -10.20 1.84
CA ASP A 134 16.03 -9.33 2.91
C ASP A 134 16.81 -8.13 2.36
N ASN A 135 17.62 -8.34 1.32
CA ASN A 135 18.41 -7.28 0.69
C ASN A 135 17.52 -6.20 0.08
N VAL A 136 16.47 -6.60 -0.65
CA VAL A 136 15.51 -5.66 -1.25
C VAL A 136 14.76 -4.89 -0.16
N TYR A 137 14.32 -5.59 0.88
CA TYR A 137 13.62 -4.97 2.00
C TYR A 137 14.51 -3.96 2.74
N ASP A 138 15.76 -4.30 2.98
CA ASP A 138 16.74 -3.40 3.62
C ASP A 138 16.96 -2.15 2.76
N ASP A 139 17.06 -2.32 1.44
CA ASP A 139 17.19 -1.19 0.50
C ASP A 139 15.97 -0.27 0.56
N PHE A 140 14.77 -0.83 0.68
CA PHE A 140 13.53 -0.04 0.85
C PHE A 140 13.57 0.77 2.16
N CYS A 141 14.00 0.16 3.24
CA CYS A 141 14.13 0.84 4.54
C CYS A 141 15.11 2.00 4.46
N ASP A 142 16.27 1.79 3.85
CA ASP A 142 17.29 2.82 3.67
C ASP A 142 16.78 3.96 2.80
N PHE A 143 16.14 3.64 1.68
CA PHE A 143 15.54 4.63 0.78
C PHE A 143 14.52 5.52 1.50
N LEU A 144 13.64 4.92 2.29
CA LEU A 144 12.60 5.67 3.00
C LEU A 144 13.18 6.53 4.13
N LYS A 145 14.20 6.07 4.82
CA LYS A 145 14.91 6.86 5.83
C LYS A 145 15.59 8.09 5.21
N GLU A 146 16.25 7.93 4.08
CA GLU A 146 16.89 9.01 3.35
C GLU A 146 15.88 10.05 2.87
N ASN A 147 14.77 9.61 2.28
CA ASN A 147 13.71 10.50 1.79
C ASN A 147 13.05 11.28 2.93
N ASN A 148 12.79 10.63 4.06
CA ASN A 148 12.21 11.31 5.23
C ASN A 148 13.19 12.34 5.80
N SER A 149 14.49 12.04 5.85
CA SER A 149 15.52 12.98 6.28
C SER A 149 15.63 14.18 5.36
N GLU A 150 15.61 13.96 4.04
CA GLU A 150 15.64 15.04 3.05
C GLU A 150 14.40 15.93 3.15
N HIS A 151 13.22 15.32 3.34
CA HIS A 151 11.97 16.06 3.49
C HIS A 151 11.98 16.93 4.75
N VAL A 152 12.43 16.41 5.86
CA VAL A 152 12.59 17.15 7.12
C VAL A 152 13.60 18.30 6.94
N THR A 153 14.74 18.04 6.30
CA THR A 153 15.75 19.04 6.02
C THR A 153 15.21 20.17 5.13
N LYS A 154 14.47 19.85 4.07
CA LYS A 154 13.84 20.85 3.20
C LYS A 154 12.84 21.72 3.94
N GLN A 155 11.98 21.11 4.78
CA GLN A 155 11.03 21.85 5.60
C GLN A 155 11.75 22.78 6.60
N TYR A 156 12.83 22.32 7.20
CA TYR A 156 13.63 23.11 8.12
C TYR A 156 14.25 24.34 7.42
N HIS A 157 14.83 24.15 6.24
CA HIS A 157 15.40 25.25 5.46
C HIS A 157 14.34 26.25 5.00
N GLN A 158 13.15 25.80 4.63
CA GLN A 158 12.04 26.69 4.28
C GLN A 158 11.53 27.49 5.48
N GLY A 159 11.63 26.93 6.68
CA GLY A 159 11.24 27.63 7.92
C GLY A 159 12.23 28.70 8.38
N LEU A 160 13.43 28.74 7.83
CA LEU A 160 14.48 29.71 8.17
C LEU A 160 14.47 30.96 7.28
N ASN A 161 13.62 31.01 6.28
CA ASN A 161 13.40 32.17 5.45
C ASN A 161 12.21 32.97 5.96
#